data_dea7a51b520e65099d1c48e750638b48
#
_entry.id   dea7a51b520e65099d1c48e750638b48
#
_cell.length_a   1.000
_cell.length_b   1.000
_cell.length_c   1.000
_cell.angle_alpha   90.00
_cell.angle_beta   90.00
_cell.angle_gamma   90.00
#
_symmetry.space_group_name_H-M   'P 1'
#
loop_
_entity.id
_entity.type
_entity.pdbx_description
1 polymer ?
#
loop_
_entity_poly.entity_id
_entity_poly.type
_entity_poly.pdbx_seq_one_letter_code
_entity_poly.pdbx_strand_id
1 'polypeptide(L)'
;MTAKLPEPDLNYLQRVLLETLAIPSPTGFTDTIVRYVAERLKELGIPFELTRRGTIRATLKGRQDSPDRAVAAHLDTIGASVREIQDTGRLGLSPVGCWSSRFAEGSRVSVFTDQGVVRGSVLPLLASGHAFNKAVDEMPISWDHVEVRLDAHTACRADTVALGIHVGDFVAFDPMPEFTDSGHISARHLDDKAGVAALLTALKALVESGQELPIDCHPLFTITEETGSGAAGALPWDVSEFVGIDIAPTARGQESSEHAVTVAMQDSGGPYDFHLSRHLIKLANEHDIPVRRDLFRYYHSDAQSAIAAGHDIRTALLAFGCDATHGYERTHIDSLAAMSRLLCRYLLSPPVFASDAHTGQGSLESFSHQLEHDAQMENDTRVPPVDSILDRHPDDSSD
;
A
#
# COMPACT_ATOMS: atom_id res chain seq x y z
N MET A 1 -35.99 5.07 -11.12
CA MET A 1 -35.23 5.70 -10.01
C MET A 1 -33.77 5.36 -10.23
N THR A 2 -32.91 6.34 -10.44
CA THR A 2 -31.46 6.10 -10.46
C THR A 2 -31.06 5.61 -9.06
N ALA A 3 -30.46 4.43 -8.97
CA ALA A 3 -30.01 3.88 -7.71
C ALA A 3 -29.05 4.90 -7.06
N LYS A 4 -29.25 5.16 -5.76
CA LYS A 4 -28.37 6.05 -5.02
C LYS A 4 -26.99 5.41 -4.96
N LEU A 5 -25.96 6.15 -5.38
CA LEU A 5 -24.59 5.66 -5.31
C LEU A 5 -24.18 5.37 -3.86
N PRO A 6 -23.44 4.29 -3.62
CA PRO A 6 -22.95 3.96 -2.28
C PRO A 6 -22.04 5.06 -1.74
N GLU A 7 -22.27 5.44 -0.49
CA GLU A 7 -21.45 6.42 0.22
C GLU A 7 -20.76 5.76 1.40
N PRO A 8 -19.44 6.00 1.59
CA PRO A 8 -18.68 5.43 2.69
C PRO A 8 -19.16 5.88 4.07
N ASP A 9 -19.24 4.95 5.01
CA ASP A 9 -19.48 5.22 6.43
C ASP A 9 -18.16 5.59 7.11
N LEU A 10 -17.93 6.90 7.33
CA LEU A 10 -16.67 7.38 7.91
C LEU A 10 -16.51 6.99 9.39
N ASN A 11 -17.59 6.74 10.13
CA ASN A 11 -17.48 6.22 11.50
C ASN A 11 -16.99 4.77 11.49
N TYR A 12 -17.44 3.98 10.52
CA TYR A 12 -16.94 2.63 10.30
C TYR A 12 -15.46 2.66 9.92
N LEU A 13 -15.06 3.56 9.00
CA LEU A 13 -13.69 3.74 8.57
C LEU A 13 -12.75 4.02 9.75
N GLN A 14 -13.09 5.03 10.57
CA GLN A 14 -12.28 5.42 11.74
C GLN A 14 -12.18 4.28 12.75
N ARG A 15 -13.29 3.58 13.00
CA ARG A 15 -13.29 2.42 13.91
C ARG A 15 -12.39 1.31 13.41
N VAL A 16 -12.51 0.90 12.15
CA VAL A 16 -11.68 -0.15 11.55
C VAL A 16 -10.21 0.25 11.57
N LEU A 17 -9.89 1.51 11.26
CA LEU A 17 -8.54 2.02 11.32
C LEU A 17 -7.95 1.92 12.74
N LEU A 18 -8.69 2.36 13.76
CA LEU A 18 -8.24 2.24 15.15
C LEU A 18 -8.03 0.79 15.57
N GLU A 19 -8.96 -0.09 15.20
CA GLU A 19 -8.89 -1.52 15.54
C GLU A 19 -7.70 -2.20 14.84
N THR A 20 -7.43 -1.88 13.57
CA THR A 20 -6.29 -2.43 12.83
C THR A 20 -4.96 -1.88 13.33
N LEU A 21 -4.87 -0.58 13.66
CA LEU A 21 -3.69 0.02 14.27
C LEU A 21 -3.32 -0.64 15.62
N ALA A 22 -4.31 -1.05 16.40
CA ALA A 22 -4.09 -1.74 17.66
C ALA A 22 -3.52 -3.17 17.51
N ILE A 23 -3.52 -3.74 16.31
CA ILE A 23 -3.03 -5.09 16.04
C ILE A 23 -1.62 -5.01 15.42
N PRO A 24 -0.56 -5.39 16.15
CA PRO A 24 0.79 -5.49 15.58
C PRO A 24 0.84 -6.49 14.42
N SER A 25 1.47 -6.08 13.31
CA SER A 25 1.58 -6.93 12.13
C SER A 25 2.87 -6.71 11.32
N PRO A 26 4.08 -6.66 11.94
CA PRO A 26 5.29 -6.60 11.13
C PRO A 26 5.33 -7.78 10.17
N THR A 27 5.86 -7.56 8.93
CA THR A 27 5.90 -8.61 7.90
C THR A 27 6.47 -9.91 8.46
N GLY A 28 5.75 -11.00 8.30
CA GLY A 28 6.06 -12.31 8.87
C GLY A 28 5.35 -12.62 10.19
N PHE A 29 4.70 -11.63 10.83
CA PHE A 29 3.93 -11.78 12.07
C PHE A 29 2.50 -11.24 11.88
N THR A 30 1.74 -11.80 10.95
CA THR A 30 0.48 -11.22 10.43
C THR A 30 -0.79 -12.01 10.77
N ASP A 31 -0.70 -13.15 11.45
CA ASP A 31 -1.85 -14.03 11.67
C ASP A 31 -3.03 -13.34 12.37
N THR A 32 -2.75 -12.47 13.33
CA THR A 32 -3.80 -11.79 14.12
C THR A 32 -4.56 -10.77 13.27
N ILE A 33 -3.87 -9.98 12.46
CA ILE A 33 -4.50 -9.00 11.57
C ILE A 33 -5.30 -9.69 10.45
N VAL A 34 -4.79 -10.81 9.92
CA VAL A 34 -5.51 -11.65 8.94
C VAL A 34 -6.82 -12.15 9.52
N ARG A 35 -6.81 -12.67 10.75
CA ARG A 35 -8.04 -13.11 11.45
C ARG A 35 -9.03 -11.97 11.64
N TYR A 36 -8.54 -10.80 12.04
CA TYR A 36 -9.40 -9.63 12.21
C TYR A 36 -10.11 -9.26 10.90
N VAL A 37 -9.39 -9.13 9.79
CA VAL A 37 -9.96 -8.77 8.49
C VAL A 37 -10.91 -9.86 7.99
N ALA A 38 -10.55 -11.14 8.16
CA ALA A 38 -11.41 -12.26 7.83
C ALA A 38 -12.77 -12.20 8.57
N GLU A 39 -12.78 -11.81 9.85
CA GLU A 39 -14.03 -11.61 10.59
C GLU A 39 -14.85 -10.42 10.06
N ARG A 40 -14.21 -9.30 9.69
CA ARG A 40 -14.90 -8.17 9.03
C ARG A 40 -15.56 -8.58 7.72
N LEU A 41 -14.88 -9.38 6.89
CA LEU A 41 -15.46 -9.91 5.65
C LEU A 41 -16.64 -10.84 5.90
N LYS A 42 -16.56 -11.71 6.91
CA LYS A 42 -17.70 -12.56 7.33
C LYS A 42 -18.92 -11.74 7.76
N GLU A 43 -18.71 -10.69 8.56
CA GLU A 43 -19.78 -9.79 8.99
C GLU A 43 -20.46 -9.08 7.81
N LEU A 44 -19.70 -8.78 6.76
CA LEU A 44 -20.22 -8.22 5.51
C LEU A 44 -20.85 -9.28 4.59
N GLY A 45 -20.74 -10.56 4.93
CA GLY A 45 -21.22 -11.65 4.07
C GLY A 45 -20.39 -11.86 2.81
N ILE A 46 -19.15 -11.38 2.78
CA ILE A 46 -18.24 -11.51 1.63
C ILE A 46 -17.46 -12.81 1.75
N PRO A 47 -17.61 -13.76 0.79
CA PRO A 47 -16.83 -14.98 0.78
C PRO A 47 -15.35 -14.70 0.50
N PHE A 48 -14.48 -15.48 1.12
CA PHE A 48 -13.03 -15.39 0.92
C PHE A 48 -12.34 -16.74 1.13
N GLU A 49 -11.14 -16.84 0.64
CA GLU A 49 -10.19 -17.93 0.91
C GLU A 49 -8.85 -17.37 1.38
N LEU A 50 -8.04 -18.19 2.02
CA LEU A 50 -6.69 -17.86 2.41
C LEU A 50 -5.68 -18.59 1.52
N THR A 51 -4.65 -17.86 1.07
CA THR A 51 -3.47 -18.50 0.49
C THR A 51 -2.70 -19.25 1.58
N ARG A 52 -1.75 -20.10 1.19
CA ARG A 52 -0.93 -20.87 2.16
C ARG A 52 -0.18 -19.99 3.17
N ARG A 53 0.20 -18.77 2.79
CA ARG A 53 0.92 -17.82 3.66
C ARG A 53 -0.02 -16.91 4.45
N GLY A 54 -1.31 -16.85 4.11
CA GLY A 54 -2.30 -16.06 4.84
C GLY A 54 -2.84 -14.84 4.10
N THR A 55 -2.42 -14.54 2.86
CA THR A 55 -3.09 -13.50 2.07
C THR A 55 -4.57 -13.84 1.92
N ILE A 56 -5.46 -12.89 2.21
CA ILE A 56 -6.89 -13.05 2.03
C ILE A 56 -7.23 -12.74 0.57
N ARG A 57 -8.00 -13.61 -0.04
CA ARG A 57 -8.57 -13.46 -1.37
C ARG A 57 -10.09 -13.50 -1.26
N ALA A 58 -10.73 -12.33 -1.25
CA ALA A 58 -12.18 -12.22 -1.19
C ALA A 58 -12.79 -12.23 -2.60
N THR A 59 -14.10 -12.43 -2.71
CA THR A 59 -14.81 -12.45 -4.01
C THR A 59 -16.15 -11.75 -3.87
N LEU A 60 -16.37 -10.71 -4.68
CA LEU A 60 -17.67 -10.11 -4.93
C LEU A 60 -18.09 -10.50 -6.34
N LYS A 61 -19.22 -11.19 -6.45
CA LYS A 61 -19.76 -11.60 -7.74
C LYS A 61 -20.37 -10.42 -8.49
N GLY A 62 -20.08 -10.36 -9.78
CA GLY A 62 -20.67 -9.44 -10.75
C GLY A 62 -21.64 -10.14 -11.70
N ARG A 63 -22.13 -9.38 -12.69
CA ARG A 63 -23.01 -9.90 -13.75
C ARG A 63 -22.26 -10.79 -14.75
N GLN A 64 -20.98 -10.53 -14.94
CA GLN A 64 -20.07 -11.27 -15.80
C GLN A 64 -18.93 -11.83 -14.98
N ASP A 65 -18.53 -13.04 -15.30
CA ASP A 65 -17.45 -13.80 -14.64
C ASP A 65 -16.12 -13.73 -15.40
N SER A 66 -16.04 -12.85 -16.42
CA SER A 66 -14.83 -12.54 -17.19
C SER A 66 -15.02 -11.21 -17.94
N PRO A 67 -13.96 -10.36 -18.01
CA PRO A 67 -12.72 -10.46 -17.24
C PRO A 67 -12.97 -10.12 -15.77
N ASP A 68 -12.08 -10.58 -14.89
CA ASP A 68 -12.11 -10.22 -13.48
C ASP A 68 -11.30 -8.94 -13.20
N ARG A 69 -11.58 -8.33 -12.05
CA ARG A 69 -10.78 -7.23 -11.51
C ARG A 69 -10.33 -7.56 -10.09
N ALA A 70 -9.19 -6.99 -9.67
CA ALA A 70 -8.74 -7.09 -8.29
C ALA A 70 -8.38 -5.71 -7.74
N VAL A 71 -8.55 -5.56 -6.43
CA VAL A 71 -8.06 -4.43 -5.65
C VAL A 71 -7.32 -4.95 -4.44
N ALA A 72 -6.18 -4.37 -4.08
CA ALA A 72 -5.37 -4.86 -2.97
C ALA A 72 -4.96 -3.75 -2.01
N ALA A 73 -4.99 -4.06 -0.71
CA ALA A 73 -4.36 -3.29 0.36
C ALA A 73 -3.54 -4.26 1.22
N HIS A 74 -2.44 -3.81 1.83
CA HIS A 74 -1.62 -4.70 2.62
C HIS A 74 -1.87 -4.59 4.13
N LEU A 75 -1.75 -5.73 4.81
CA LEU A 75 -1.97 -5.88 6.25
C LEU A 75 -0.68 -5.81 7.06
N ASP A 76 0.43 -6.14 6.42
CA ASP A 76 1.72 -6.11 7.06
C ASP A 76 2.25 -4.68 7.17
N THR A 77 3.16 -4.49 8.09
CA THR A 77 3.77 -3.20 8.39
C THR A 77 5.28 -3.36 8.47
N ILE A 78 5.99 -2.24 8.38
CA ILE A 78 7.38 -2.19 8.81
C ILE A 78 7.51 -2.60 10.28
N GLY A 79 8.70 -3.05 10.66
CA GLY A 79 9.02 -3.45 12.02
C GLY A 79 10.50 -3.73 12.15
N ALA A 80 10.85 -4.65 13.06
CA ALA A 80 12.21 -5.17 13.18
C ALA A 80 12.20 -6.61 13.71
N SER A 81 13.37 -7.26 13.65
CA SER A 81 13.65 -8.50 14.35
C SER A 81 14.85 -8.31 15.28
N VAL A 82 14.89 -9.07 16.36
CA VAL A 82 16.05 -9.15 17.24
C VAL A 82 17.21 -9.75 16.46
N ARG A 83 18.25 -8.94 16.18
CA ARG A 83 19.47 -9.37 15.49
C ARG A 83 20.48 -9.98 16.45
N GLU A 84 20.62 -9.39 17.62
CA GLU A 84 21.55 -9.84 18.65
C GLU A 84 21.05 -9.48 20.05
N ILE A 85 21.49 -10.27 21.04
CA ILE A 85 21.39 -9.93 22.45
C ILE A 85 22.79 -9.55 22.89
N GLN A 86 22.97 -8.28 23.26
CA GLN A 86 24.25 -7.73 23.69
C GLN A 86 24.67 -8.25 25.10
N ASP A 87 25.95 -8.13 25.47
CA ASP A 87 26.44 -8.51 26.80
C ASP A 87 25.76 -7.71 27.91
N THR A 88 25.30 -6.51 27.62
CA THR A 88 24.52 -5.63 28.52
C THR A 88 23.08 -6.07 28.73
N GLY A 89 22.60 -7.10 28.04
CA GLY A 89 21.21 -7.53 28.03
C GLY A 89 20.31 -6.72 27.09
N ARG A 90 20.81 -5.70 26.39
CA ARG A 90 20.08 -4.91 25.41
C ARG A 90 19.99 -5.63 24.06
N LEU A 91 19.08 -5.21 23.19
CA LEU A 91 18.86 -5.86 21.89
C LEU A 91 19.33 -4.97 20.75
N GLY A 92 20.16 -5.54 19.86
CA GLY A 92 20.41 -5.01 18.53
C GLY A 92 19.30 -5.46 17.59
N LEU A 93 18.90 -4.59 16.64
CA LEU A 93 17.80 -4.80 15.72
C LEU A 93 18.25 -4.96 14.28
N SER A 94 17.48 -5.72 13.50
CA SER A 94 17.47 -5.71 12.04
C SER A 94 16.11 -5.21 11.57
N PRO A 95 16.04 -4.23 10.66
CA PRO A 95 14.75 -3.75 10.17
C PRO A 95 14.01 -4.83 9.37
N VAL A 96 12.69 -4.81 9.45
CA VAL A 96 11.75 -5.49 8.56
C VAL A 96 11.09 -4.41 7.75
N GLY A 97 11.15 -4.52 6.41
CA GLY A 97 10.83 -3.43 5.50
C GLY A 97 11.99 -2.44 5.29
N CYS A 98 11.80 -1.49 4.40
CA CYS A 98 12.83 -0.51 4.01
C CYS A 98 12.60 0.84 4.70
N TRP A 99 13.19 1.07 5.88
CA TRP A 99 13.00 2.31 6.62
C TRP A 99 14.23 2.72 7.46
N SER A 100 14.28 4.01 7.82
CA SER A 100 15.40 4.59 8.56
C SER A 100 15.26 4.37 10.06
N SER A 101 16.38 4.02 10.73
CA SER A 101 16.46 3.95 12.20
C SER A 101 16.14 5.28 12.90
N ARG A 102 16.25 6.40 12.20
CA ARG A 102 15.84 7.74 12.70
C ARG A 102 14.39 7.76 13.17
N PHE A 103 13.52 7.05 12.46
CA PHE A 103 12.09 6.98 12.80
C PHE A 103 11.78 5.95 13.90
N ALA A 104 12.75 5.09 14.25
CA ALA A 104 12.64 4.14 15.34
C ALA A 104 12.99 4.76 16.70
N GLU A 105 13.87 5.77 16.72
CA GLU A 105 14.33 6.40 17.94
C GLU A 105 13.17 6.97 18.79
N GLY A 106 13.20 6.69 20.09
CA GLY A 106 12.15 7.12 21.03
C GLY A 106 10.87 6.29 21.00
N SER A 107 10.76 5.31 20.11
CA SER A 107 9.55 4.49 20.00
C SER A 107 9.44 3.48 21.14
N ARG A 108 8.20 3.25 21.57
CA ARG A 108 7.84 2.10 22.38
C ARG A 108 7.66 0.88 21.47
N VAL A 109 8.09 -0.30 21.97
CA VAL A 109 8.04 -1.55 21.20
C VAL A 109 7.54 -2.72 22.03
N SER A 110 7.01 -3.72 21.30
CA SER A 110 6.69 -5.05 21.80
C SER A 110 7.62 -6.07 21.12
N VAL A 111 8.35 -6.83 21.93
CA VAL A 111 9.15 -7.98 21.48
C VAL A 111 8.29 -9.22 21.67
N PHE A 112 8.01 -9.94 20.60
CA PHE A 112 7.20 -11.16 20.61
C PHE A 112 8.11 -12.39 20.73
N THR A 113 8.01 -13.08 21.86
CA THR A 113 8.81 -14.25 22.18
C THR A 113 7.94 -15.51 22.21
N ASP A 114 8.54 -16.67 22.25
CA ASP A 114 7.82 -17.94 22.42
C ASP A 114 7.05 -18.03 23.76
N GLN A 115 7.38 -17.18 24.74
CA GLN A 115 6.77 -17.17 26.07
C GLN A 115 5.78 -16.02 26.30
N GLY A 116 5.64 -15.10 25.34
CA GLY A 116 4.76 -13.93 25.45
C GLY A 116 5.41 -12.67 24.93
N VAL A 117 4.97 -11.53 25.44
CA VAL A 117 5.39 -10.20 24.95
C VAL A 117 6.21 -9.49 26.02
N VAL A 118 7.39 -9.01 25.64
CA VAL A 118 8.25 -8.17 26.49
C VAL A 118 8.25 -6.75 25.94
N ARG A 119 7.99 -5.77 26.78
CA ARG A 119 7.97 -4.35 26.38
C ARG A 119 9.36 -3.73 26.47
N GLY A 120 9.58 -2.70 25.64
CA GLY A 120 10.81 -1.93 25.65
C GLY A 120 10.70 -0.60 24.93
N SER A 121 11.84 0.09 24.83
CA SER A 121 12.00 1.32 24.07
C SER A 121 13.21 1.22 23.17
N VAL A 122 13.08 1.69 21.93
CA VAL A 122 14.22 1.90 21.02
C VAL A 122 14.86 3.23 21.35
N LEU A 123 16.13 3.21 21.70
CA LEU A 123 16.89 4.40 22.04
C LEU A 123 18.22 4.39 21.30
N PRO A 124 18.78 5.57 20.96
CA PRO A 124 20.13 5.64 20.44
C PRO A 124 21.15 5.18 21.49
N LEU A 125 22.30 4.71 21.06
CA LEU A 125 23.38 4.28 21.98
C LEU A 125 23.78 5.41 22.93
N LEU A 126 23.84 6.66 22.43
CA LEU A 126 24.16 7.87 23.20
C LEU A 126 22.88 8.62 23.56
N ALA A 127 22.00 8.03 24.37
CA ALA A 127 20.63 8.50 24.59
C ALA A 127 20.48 9.67 25.59
N SER A 128 21.55 10.36 25.97
CA SER A 128 21.47 11.48 26.92
C SER A 128 22.45 12.62 26.59
N GLY A 129 21.92 13.79 26.21
CA GLY A 129 22.75 14.99 26.07
C GLY A 129 23.45 15.43 27.36
N HIS A 130 22.86 15.12 28.54
CA HIS A 130 23.50 15.40 29.83
C HIS A 130 24.73 14.53 30.09
N ALA A 131 24.81 13.34 29.49
CA ALA A 131 25.96 12.44 29.62
C ALA A 131 26.95 12.58 28.48
N PHE A 132 26.48 12.80 27.25
CA PHE A 132 27.29 12.70 26.03
C PHE A 132 27.44 14.03 25.28
N ASN A 133 26.70 15.07 25.71
CA ASN A 133 26.74 16.42 25.11
C ASN A 133 26.51 16.35 23.58
N LYS A 134 27.33 17.04 22.77
CA LYS A 134 27.21 17.10 21.32
C LYS A 134 27.40 15.77 20.60
N ALA A 135 28.03 14.79 21.23
CA ALA A 135 28.20 13.45 20.62
C ALA A 135 26.87 12.76 20.29
N VAL A 136 25.77 13.18 20.95
CA VAL A 136 24.41 12.71 20.60
C VAL A 136 24.03 13.13 19.18
N ASP A 137 24.30 14.39 18.82
CA ASP A 137 23.94 14.95 17.53
C ASP A 137 24.89 14.53 16.39
N GLU A 138 26.10 14.11 16.76
CA GLU A 138 27.14 13.67 15.82
C GLU A 138 27.11 12.17 15.54
N MET A 139 26.29 11.40 16.29
CA MET A 139 26.17 9.96 16.11
C MET A 139 25.55 9.62 14.74
N PRO A 140 26.13 8.69 13.96
CA PRO A 140 25.56 8.29 12.69
C PRO A 140 24.16 7.68 12.84
N ILE A 141 23.29 7.94 11.84
CA ILE A 141 21.97 7.35 11.77
C ILE A 141 22.09 5.98 11.10
N SER A 142 21.94 4.93 11.88
CA SER A 142 21.89 3.55 11.37
C SER A 142 21.31 2.61 12.42
N TRP A 143 20.90 1.42 11.99
CA TRP A 143 20.41 0.36 12.87
C TRP A 143 21.47 -0.17 13.85
N ASP A 144 22.75 0.07 13.57
CA ASP A 144 23.85 -0.26 14.50
C ASP A 144 24.03 0.76 15.62
N HIS A 145 23.35 1.90 15.53
CA HIS A 145 23.44 2.97 16.54
C HIS A 145 22.18 3.12 17.39
N VAL A 146 21.23 2.17 17.27
CA VAL A 146 20.05 2.07 18.13
C VAL A 146 19.99 0.71 18.81
N GLU A 147 19.37 0.67 19.97
CA GLU A 147 19.18 -0.55 20.77
C GLU A 147 17.82 -0.57 21.44
N VAL A 148 17.27 -1.76 21.72
CA VAL A 148 16.10 -1.88 22.60
C VAL A 148 16.57 -1.99 24.04
N ARG A 149 16.04 -1.13 24.90
CA ARG A 149 16.09 -1.25 26.35
C ARG A 149 14.78 -1.83 26.84
N LEU A 150 14.86 -3.01 27.44
CA LEU A 150 13.69 -3.76 27.91
C LEU A 150 13.14 -3.16 29.21
N ASP A 151 11.84 -3.21 29.37
CA ASP A 151 11.16 -2.86 30.63
C ASP A 151 11.23 -4.03 31.62
N ALA A 152 12.42 -4.55 31.85
CA ALA A 152 12.69 -5.66 32.72
C ALA A 152 14.09 -5.51 33.38
N HIS A 153 14.29 -6.15 34.51
CA HIS A 153 15.60 -6.17 35.17
C HIS A 153 16.55 -7.07 34.39
N THR A 154 17.24 -6.52 33.40
CA THR A 154 18.27 -7.20 32.64
C THR A 154 19.58 -6.42 32.73
N ALA A 155 20.66 -7.07 33.15
CA ALA A 155 21.99 -6.49 33.25
C ALA A 155 23.02 -7.23 32.38
N CYS A 156 22.67 -8.41 31.90
CA CYS A 156 23.50 -9.22 31.04
C CYS A 156 22.68 -10.05 30.05
N ARG A 157 23.36 -10.65 29.08
CA ARG A 157 22.75 -11.53 28.07
C ARG A 157 21.91 -12.65 28.70
N ALA A 158 22.37 -13.26 29.78
CA ALA A 158 21.66 -14.37 30.41
C ALA A 158 20.31 -13.96 30.97
N ASP A 159 20.21 -12.75 31.56
CA ASP A 159 18.93 -12.22 32.05
C ASP A 159 17.91 -12.07 30.94
N THR A 160 18.33 -11.56 29.79
CA THR A 160 17.48 -11.36 28.62
C THR A 160 17.01 -12.68 28.02
N VAL A 161 17.91 -13.66 27.89
CA VAL A 161 17.56 -15.02 27.45
C VAL A 161 16.56 -15.68 28.40
N ALA A 162 16.69 -15.44 29.71
CA ALA A 162 15.74 -15.96 30.70
C ALA A 162 14.31 -15.41 30.56
N LEU A 163 14.14 -14.27 29.89
CA LEU A 163 12.81 -13.73 29.48
C LEU A 163 12.22 -14.42 28.24
N GLY A 164 12.90 -15.41 27.66
CA GLY A 164 12.49 -16.11 26.46
C GLY A 164 12.83 -15.38 25.18
N ILE A 165 13.66 -14.32 25.23
CA ILE A 165 14.03 -13.54 24.04
C ILE A 165 15.15 -14.25 23.29
N HIS A 166 14.98 -14.39 21.99
CA HIS A 166 15.92 -15.01 21.07
C HIS A 166 16.16 -14.16 19.81
N VAL A 167 17.26 -14.45 19.12
CA VAL A 167 17.51 -13.88 17.77
C VAL A 167 16.42 -14.36 16.82
N GLY A 168 15.85 -13.43 16.06
CA GLY A 168 14.73 -13.68 15.14
C GLY A 168 13.36 -13.33 15.71
N ASP A 169 13.25 -13.03 17.02
CA ASP A 169 11.98 -12.55 17.59
C ASP A 169 11.53 -11.24 16.94
N PHE A 170 10.25 -11.14 16.63
CA PHE A 170 9.67 -9.95 16.01
C PHE A 170 9.55 -8.80 16.99
N VAL A 171 9.78 -7.59 16.47
CA VAL A 171 9.66 -6.34 17.22
C VAL A 171 8.69 -5.42 16.49
N ALA A 172 7.52 -5.20 17.07
CA ALA A 172 6.55 -4.25 16.57
C ALA A 172 6.65 -2.91 17.30
N PHE A 173 6.45 -1.84 16.56
CA PHE A 173 6.47 -0.46 17.04
C PHE A 173 5.06 -0.01 17.38
N ASP A 174 4.89 0.70 18.50
CA ASP A 174 3.58 1.19 18.92
C ASP A 174 3.05 2.24 17.92
N PRO A 175 1.79 2.15 17.48
CA PRO A 175 1.24 3.05 16.48
C PRO A 175 0.97 4.46 17.02
N MET A 176 0.67 4.61 18.31
CA MET A 176 0.36 5.88 18.99
C MET A 176 -0.68 6.73 18.23
N PRO A 177 -1.89 6.21 17.92
CA PRO A 177 -2.85 6.91 17.09
C PRO A 177 -3.44 8.13 17.77
N GLU A 178 -3.56 9.23 17.04
CA GLU A 178 -4.23 10.46 17.44
C GLU A 178 -5.20 10.89 16.32
N PHE A 179 -6.45 11.16 16.69
CA PHE A 179 -7.48 11.68 15.81
C PHE A 179 -7.91 13.04 16.31
N THR A 180 -7.78 14.06 15.46
CA THR A 180 -8.13 15.43 15.81
C THR A 180 -9.54 15.80 15.36
N ASP A 181 -10.17 16.78 16.03
CA ASP A 181 -11.47 17.32 15.62
C ASP A 181 -11.43 17.98 14.23
N SER A 182 -10.24 18.38 13.76
CA SER A 182 -10.05 18.93 12.42
C SER A 182 -9.94 17.86 11.32
N GLY A 183 -10.01 16.57 11.68
CA GLY A 183 -9.98 15.45 10.74
C GLY A 183 -8.59 14.91 10.43
N HIS A 184 -7.52 15.46 11.01
CA HIS A 184 -6.18 14.89 10.87
C HIS A 184 -6.04 13.62 11.71
N ILE A 185 -5.28 12.68 11.17
CA ILE A 185 -4.98 11.38 11.78
C ILE A 185 -3.47 11.24 11.78
N SER A 186 -2.89 11.06 12.96
CA SER A 186 -1.45 10.80 13.12
C SER A 186 -1.26 9.47 13.81
N ALA A 187 -0.42 8.59 13.23
CA ALA A 187 -0.05 7.30 13.79
C ALA A 187 1.16 6.74 13.04
N ARG A 188 1.83 5.75 13.63
CA ARG A 188 2.65 4.83 12.82
C ARG A 188 1.73 3.82 12.14
N HIS A 189 2.17 3.28 11.01
CA HIS A 189 1.48 2.20 10.29
C HIS A 189 0.11 2.59 9.70
N LEU A 190 -0.10 3.89 9.37
CA LEU A 190 -1.16 4.27 8.45
C LEU A 190 -0.95 3.59 7.11
N ASP A 191 0.29 3.40 6.74
CA ASP A 191 0.79 2.52 5.70
C ASP A 191 0.70 1.03 6.13
N ASP A 192 -0.19 0.17 5.58
CA ASP A 192 -1.32 0.56 4.73
C ASP A 192 -2.66 0.26 5.45
N LYS A 193 -2.64 0.30 6.80
CA LYS A 193 -3.87 0.06 7.60
C LYS A 193 -4.98 1.07 7.30
N ALA A 194 -4.61 2.28 6.86
CA ALA A 194 -5.59 3.26 6.42
C ALA A 194 -6.19 2.89 5.06
N GLY A 195 -5.40 2.35 4.13
CA GLY A 195 -5.89 1.77 2.88
C GLY A 195 -6.78 0.55 3.11
N VAL A 196 -6.40 -0.33 4.04
CA VAL A 196 -7.26 -1.46 4.47
C VAL A 196 -8.60 -0.97 5.00
N ALA A 197 -8.61 0.05 5.86
CA ALA A 197 -9.84 0.62 6.39
C ALA A 197 -10.70 1.26 5.29
N ALA A 198 -10.08 1.96 4.33
CA ALA A 198 -10.76 2.56 3.19
C ALA A 198 -11.37 1.49 2.28
N LEU A 199 -10.64 0.39 2.00
CA LEU A 199 -11.14 -0.73 1.20
C LEU A 199 -12.33 -1.42 1.89
N LEU A 200 -12.20 -1.81 3.15
CA LEU A 200 -13.30 -2.43 3.91
C LEU A 200 -14.54 -1.52 3.97
N THR A 201 -14.34 -0.20 4.06
CA THR A 201 -15.44 0.78 4.07
C THR A 201 -16.13 0.85 2.69
N ALA A 202 -15.38 0.80 1.60
CA ALA A 202 -15.93 0.74 0.26
C ALA A 202 -16.71 -0.57 0.04
N LEU A 203 -16.17 -1.70 0.48
CA LEU A 203 -16.84 -3.00 0.39
C LEU A 203 -18.16 -3.02 1.18
N LYS A 204 -18.16 -2.46 2.41
CA LYS A 204 -19.39 -2.30 3.22
C LYS A 204 -20.44 -1.47 2.48
N ALA A 205 -20.06 -0.33 1.93
CA ALA A 205 -20.97 0.55 1.21
C ALA A 205 -21.57 -0.12 -0.04
N LEU A 206 -20.77 -0.91 -0.76
CA LEU A 206 -21.23 -1.68 -1.92
C LEU A 206 -22.24 -2.77 -1.52
N VAL A 207 -21.92 -3.58 -0.51
CA VAL A 207 -22.83 -4.63 -0.03
C VAL A 207 -24.16 -4.05 0.46
N GLU A 208 -24.11 -2.99 1.27
CA GLU A 208 -25.31 -2.32 1.80
C GLU A 208 -26.14 -1.62 0.71
N SER A 209 -25.53 -1.20 -0.38
CA SER A 209 -26.25 -0.60 -1.52
C SER A 209 -27.08 -1.61 -2.30
N GLY A 210 -26.74 -2.90 -2.22
CA GLY A 210 -27.36 -3.96 -3.01
C GLY A 210 -27.15 -3.83 -4.52
N GLN A 211 -26.21 -2.97 -4.96
CA GLN A 211 -25.90 -2.80 -6.38
C GLN A 211 -25.02 -3.95 -6.86
N GLU A 212 -25.38 -4.50 -8.01
CA GLU A 212 -24.63 -5.58 -8.64
C GLU A 212 -23.43 -5.03 -9.40
N LEU A 213 -22.25 -5.63 -9.19
CA LEU A 213 -21.04 -5.28 -9.93
C LEU A 213 -21.15 -5.69 -11.40
N PRO A 214 -20.52 -4.98 -12.34
CA PRO A 214 -20.53 -5.38 -13.75
C PRO A 214 -19.71 -6.65 -14.02
N ILE A 215 -18.62 -6.85 -13.33
CA ILE A 215 -17.71 -8.00 -13.43
C ILE A 215 -17.32 -8.47 -12.03
N ASP A 216 -16.84 -9.70 -11.93
CA ASP A 216 -16.31 -10.25 -10.67
C ASP A 216 -15.17 -9.38 -10.14
N CYS A 217 -15.12 -9.17 -8.83
CA CYS A 217 -14.06 -8.44 -8.17
C CYS A 217 -13.44 -9.27 -7.05
N HIS A 218 -12.11 -9.25 -6.99
CA HIS A 218 -11.32 -9.92 -5.97
C HIS A 218 -10.59 -8.89 -5.08
N PRO A 219 -11.20 -8.46 -3.95
CA PRO A 219 -10.45 -7.74 -2.92
C PRO A 219 -9.39 -8.64 -2.30
N LEU A 220 -8.14 -8.17 -2.32
CA LEU A 220 -6.98 -8.85 -1.75
C LEU A 220 -6.51 -8.09 -0.52
N PHE A 221 -6.14 -8.82 0.53
CA PHE A 221 -5.44 -8.26 1.68
C PHE A 221 -4.13 -9.02 1.81
N THR A 222 -3.06 -8.37 1.37
CA THR A 222 -1.72 -8.96 1.28
C THR A 222 -0.97 -8.86 2.60
N ILE A 223 0.13 -9.60 2.75
CA ILE A 223 0.84 -9.74 4.03
C ILE A 223 2.36 -9.66 3.93
N THR A 224 2.89 -9.29 2.77
CA THR A 224 4.33 -9.21 2.50
C THR A 224 4.67 -8.09 1.51
N GLU A 225 3.87 -7.02 1.50
CA GLU A 225 4.09 -5.87 0.63
C GLU A 225 5.40 -5.17 1.00
N GLU A 226 5.61 -4.86 2.29
CA GLU A 226 6.77 -4.16 2.85
C GLU A 226 8.13 -4.82 2.54
N THR A 227 8.07 -6.09 2.11
CA THR A 227 9.23 -6.88 1.66
C THR A 227 9.19 -7.21 0.16
N GLY A 228 8.28 -6.58 -0.60
CA GLY A 228 8.26 -6.58 -2.06
C GLY A 228 7.63 -7.81 -2.71
N SER A 229 6.81 -8.60 -1.99
CA SER A 229 6.21 -9.82 -2.57
C SER A 229 4.69 -9.97 -2.30
N GLY A 230 4.01 -8.90 -1.91
CA GLY A 230 2.62 -8.94 -1.43
C GLY A 230 1.64 -9.64 -2.36
N ALA A 231 1.36 -9.09 -3.54
CA ALA A 231 0.40 -9.66 -4.49
C ALA A 231 0.95 -10.81 -5.34
N ALA A 232 2.26 -11.10 -5.26
CA ALA A 232 2.87 -12.19 -6.01
C ALA A 232 2.21 -13.54 -5.71
N GLY A 233 1.61 -14.16 -6.70
CA GLY A 233 0.90 -15.44 -6.57
C GLY A 233 -0.44 -15.36 -5.81
N ALA A 234 -0.97 -14.18 -5.56
CA ALA A 234 -2.24 -13.97 -4.88
C ALA A 234 -3.43 -13.78 -5.85
N LEU A 235 -3.16 -13.29 -7.06
CA LEU A 235 -4.18 -12.98 -8.06
C LEU A 235 -4.79 -14.23 -8.69
N PRO A 236 -6.12 -14.28 -8.89
CA PRO A 236 -6.76 -15.21 -9.84
C PRO A 236 -6.25 -14.97 -11.27
N TRP A 237 -6.28 -16.03 -12.09
CA TRP A 237 -5.70 -15.98 -13.45
C TRP A 237 -6.50 -15.15 -14.45
N ASP A 238 -7.79 -14.91 -14.21
CA ASP A 238 -8.65 -14.15 -15.13
C ASP A 238 -8.73 -12.64 -14.78
N VAL A 239 -7.92 -12.20 -13.82
CA VAL A 239 -7.82 -10.77 -13.50
C VAL A 239 -7.13 -10.04 -14.63
N SER A 240 -7.82 -9.07 -15.23
CA SER A 240 -7.30 -8.18 -16.28
C SER A 240 -6.93 -6.79 -15.75
N GLU A 241 -7.60 -6.33 -14.69
CA GLU A 241 -7.38 -5.03 -14.05
C GLU A 241 -7.01 -5.21 -12.57
N PHE A 242 -5.90 -4.64 -12.16
CA PHE A 242 -5.44 -4.65 -10.77
C PHE A 242 -5.16 -3.24 -10.27
N VAL A 243 -5.82 -2.85 -9.19
CA VAL A 243 -5.60 -1.58 -8.51
C VAL A 243 -5.00 -1.84 -7.14
N GLY A 244 -3.74 -1.46 -6.96
CA GLY A 244 -3.11 -1.38 -5.63
C GLY A 244 -3.66 -0.19 -4.84
N ILE A 245 -3.71 -0.35 -3.52
CA ILE A 245 -3.99 0.72 -2.57
C ILE A 245 -2.76 0.84 -1.69
N ASP A 246 -2.27 2.08 -1.51
CA ASP A 246 -1.05 2.35 -0.77
C ASP A 246 -0.98 3.84 -0.38
N ILE A 247 0.13 4.30 0.16
CA ILE A 247 0.36 5.70 0.51
C ILE A 247 0.84 6.54 -0.68
N ALA A 248 0.54 7.84 -0.62
CA ALA A 248 1.12 8.87 -1.49
C ALA A 248 1.90 9.86 -0.63
N PRO A 249 3.24 9.88 -0.69
CA PRO A 249 4.03 10.82 0.09
C PRO A 249 3.63 12.28 -0.17
N THR A 250 3.24 13.00 0.88
CA THR A 250 3.02 14.45 0.82
C THR A 250 4.31 15.14 1.21
N ALA A 251 5.10 15.52 0.22
CA ALA A 251 6.41 16.09 0.42
C ALA A 251 6.70 17.19 -0.59
N ARG A 252 7.77 17.95 -0.36
CA ARG A 252 8.22 18.96 -1.32
C ARG A 252 8.54 18.33 -2.67
N GLY A 253 7.86 18.78 -3.72
CA GLY A 253 8.03 18.28 -5.08
C GLY A 253 7.09 17.14 -5.45
N GLN A 254 6.15 16.78 -4.57
CA GLN A 254 5.04 15.89 -4.81
C GLN A 254 3.73 16.69 -4.91
N GLU A 255 2.80 16.20 -5.75
CA GLU A 255 1.48 16.81 -5.96
C GLU A 255 0.40 16.16 -5.07
N SER A 256 0.73 15.08 -4.40
CA SER A 256 -0.14 14.36 -3.46
C SER A 256 -0.58 15.25 -2.31
N SER A 257 -1.79 15.00 -1.80
CA SER A 257 -2.42 15.82 -0.76
C SER A 257 -3.14 14.96 0.26
N GLU A 258 -3.05 15.31 1.54
CA GLU A 258 -3.81 14.69 2.62
C GLU A 258 -5.34 14.88 2.48
N HIS A 259 -5.80 15.74 1.55
CA HIS A 259 -7.22 16.05 1.32
C HIS A 259 -7.77 15.47 0.01
N ALA A 260 -7.04 14.61 -0.66
CA ALA A 260 -7.44 14.04 -1.94
C ALA A 260 -6.89 12.62 -2.10
N VAL A 261 -7.57 11.80 -2.90
CA VAL A 261 -6.97 10.55 -3.38
C VAL A 261 -5.97 10.87 -4.50
N THR A 262 -4.85 10.15 -4.53
CA THR A 262 -3.85 10.26 -5.60
C THR A 262 -3.96 9.05 -6.52
N VAL A 263 -4.00 9.29 -7.83
CA VAL A 263 -3.74 8.27 -8.84
C VAL A 263 -2.28 8.39 -9.23
N ALA A 264 -1.47 7.39 -8.88
CA ALA A 264 -0.08 7.36 -9.26
C ALA A 264 0.06 7.11 -10.76
N MET A 265 0.89 7.90 -11.42
CA MET A 265 1.17 7.74 -12.85
C MET A 265 2.35 6.83 -13.12
N GLN A 266 3.25 6.71 -12.13
CA GLN A 266 4.45 5.89 -12.15
C GLN A 266 4.95 5.68 -10.72
N ASP A 267 5.58 4.53 -10.47
CA ASP A 267 6.41 4.28 -9.30
C ASP A 267 7.81 3.80 -9.70
N SER A 268 8.61 3.27 -8.77
CA SER A 268 9.97 2.77 -9.07
C SER A 268 9.97 1.54 -9.98
N GLY A 269 8.86 0.82 -10.09
CA GLY A 269 8.69 -0.31 -11.00
C GLY A 269 8.40 0.10 -12.44
N GLY A 270 8.00 1.35 -12.67
CA GLY A 270 7.71 1.90 -14.00
C GLY A 270 6.35 2.63 -14.08
N PRO A 271 5.96 3.06 -15.30
CA PRO A 271 4.66 3.67 -15.51
C PRO A 271 3.51 2.67 -15.30
N TYR A 272 2.43 3.13 -14.68
CA TYR A 272 1.17 2.41 -14.60
C TYR A 272 0.43 2.40 -15.94
N ASP A 273 -0.53 1.48 -16.09
CA ASP A 273 -1.33 1.40 -17.32
C ASP A 273 -2.02 2.74 -17.62
N PHE A 274 -1.86 3.19 -18.86
CA PHE A 274 -2.37 4.48 -19.31
C PHE A 274 -3.89 4.56 -19.21
N HIS A 275 -4.60 3.53 -19.67
CA HIS A 275 -6.04 3.53 -19.79
C HIS A 275 -6.71 3.38 -18.42
N LEU A 276 -6.23 2.45 -17.60
CA LEU A 276 -6.77 2.22 -16.26
C LEU A 276 -6.56 3.45 -15.36
N SER A 277 -5.37 4.06 -15.37
CA SER A 277 -5.11 5.27 -14.59
C SER A 277 -6.01 6.43 -15.00
N ARG A 278 -6.25 6.62 -16.31
CA ARG A 278 -7.13 7.69 -16.81
C ARG A 278 -8.59 7.39 -16.57
N HIS A 279 -9.00 6.12 -16.59
CA HIS A 279 -10.34 5.71 -16.20
C HIS A 279 -10.65 6.11 -14.76
N LEU A 280 -9.72 5.83 -13.82
CA LEU A 280 -9.86 6.23 -12.42
C LEU A 280 -9.97 7.76 -12.26
N ILE A 281 -9.12 8.52 -12.96
CA ILE A 281 -9.17 9.98 -12.94
C ILE A 281 -10.49 10.51 -13.51
N LYS A 282 -10.97 9.91 -14.61
CA LYS A 282 -12.26 10.26 -15.24
C LYS A 282 -13.40 10.04 -14.25
N LEU A 283 -13.45 8.87 -13.60
CA LEU A 283 -14.44 8.56 -12.57
C LEU A 283 -14.41 9.57 -11.41
N ALA A 284 -13.21 9.92 -10.94
CA ALA A 284 -13.08 10.90 -9.87
C ALA A 284 -13.68 12.27 -10.27
N ASN A 285 -13.36 12.74 -11.48
CA ASN A 285 -13.86 14.02 -11.99
C ASN A 285 -15.38 13.98 -12.24
N GLU A 286 -15.93 12.89 -12.78
CA GLU A 286 -17.38 12.74 -13.04
C GLU A 286 -18.21 12.72 -11.75
N HIS A 287 -17.60 12.40 -10.63
CA HIS A 287 -18.26 12.28 -9.33
C HIS A 287 -17.79 13.31 -8.30
N ASP A 288 -17.10 14.37 -8.73
CA ASP A 288 -16.59 15.45 -7.86
C ASP A 288 -15.74 14.93 -6.67
N ILE A 289 -14.97 13.85 -6.92
CA ILE A 289 -14.06 13.30 -5.91
C ILE A 289 -12.70 14.02 -6.03
N PRO A 290 -12.20 14.63 -4.94
CA PRO A 290 -10.89 15.28 -4.96
C PRO A 290 -9.79 14.28 -5.35
N VAL A 291 -9.10 14.55 -6.47
CA VAL A 291 -8.07 13.66 -7.01
C VAL A 291 -6.81 14.43 -7.36
N ARG A 292 -5.65 13.80 -7.17
CA ARG A 292 -4.34 14.26 -7.61
C ARG A 292 -3.70 13.21 -8.53
N ARG A 293 -2.72 13.65 -9.34
CA ARG A 293 -1.80 12.80 -10.09
C ARG A 293 -0.41 13.03 -9.54
N ASP A 294 0.32 11.96 -9.33
CA ASP A 294 1.69 12.09 -8.83
C ASP A 294 2.58 10.97 -9.39
N LEU A 295 3.89 11.04 -9.10
CA LEU A 295 4.90 10.11 -9.54
C LEU A 295 5.86 9.83 -8.37
N PHE A 296 6.13 8.54 -8.11
CA PHE A 296 6.98 8.10 -7.01
C PHE A 296 8.26 7.43 -7.53
N ARG A 297 9.42 7.82 -7.01
CA ARG A 297 10.72 7.38 -7.54
C ARG A 297 11.35 6.25 -6.75
N TYR A 298 10.97 6.09 -5.49
CA TYR A 298 11.77 5.35 -4.52
C TYR A 298 11.02 4.21 -3.85
N TYR A 299 9.75 4.01 -4.15
CA TYR A 299 8.98 2.87 -3.70
C TYR A 299 8.10 2.31 -4.83
N HIS A 300 7.60 1.10 -4.65
CA HIS A 300 6.62 0.45 -5.52
C HIS A 300 5.61 -0.30 -4.67
N SER A 301 4.41 -0.48 -5.21
CA SER A 301 3.29 -1.14 -4.56
C SER A 301 3.17 -2.63 -4.96
N ASP A 302 2.16 -3.29 -4.42
CA ASP A 302 1.76 -4.65 -4.77
C ASP A 302 1.56 -4.88 -6.28
N ALA A 303 1.26 -3.83 -7.07
CA ALA A 303 1.13 -3.92 -8.52
C ALA A 303 2.42 -4.43 -9.18
N GLN A 304 3.59 -3.93 -8.74
CA GLN A 304 4.87 -4.38 -9.25
C GLN A 304 5.14 -5.85 -8.92
N SER A 305 4.78 -6.29 -7.71
CA SER A 305 4.98 -7.68 -7.30
C SER A 305 4.13 -8.66 -8.15
N ALA A 306 2.92 -8.25 -8.55
CA ALA A 306 2.05 -9.01 -9.42
C ALA A 306 2.63 -9.16 -10.84
N ILE A 307 3.10 -8.05 -11.45
CA ILE A 307 3.74 -8.06 -12.76
C ILE A 307 5.03 -8.91 -12.73
N ALA A 308 5.85 -8.74 -11.70
CA ALA A 308 7.09 -9.51 -11.54
C ALA A 308 6.83 -11.02 -11.38
N ALA A 309 5.66 -11.40 -10.85
CA ALA A 309 5.22 -12.79 -10.77
C ALA A 309 4.71 -13.37 -12.10
N GLY A 310 4.63 -12.56 -13.17
CA GLY A 310 4.27 -12.99 -14.52
C GLY A 310 2.78 -12.82 -14.87
N HIS A 311 2.02 -12.03 -14.11
CA HIS A 311 0.64 -11.71 -14.46
C HIS A 311 0.61 -10.68 -15.60
N ASP A 312 -0.13 -10.99 -16.67
CA ASP A 312 -0.41 -10.08 -17.79
C ASP A 312 -1.67 -9.28 -17.48
N ILE A 313 -1.49 -8.18 -16.75
CA ILE A 313 -2.57 -7.37 -16.19
C ILE A 313 -2.32 -5.87 -16.36
N ARG A 314 -3.40 -5.10 -16.48
CA ARG A 314 -3.34 -3.64 -16.41
C ARG A 314 -3.31 -3.22 -14.95
N THR A 315 -2.31 -2.43 -14.57
CA THR A 315 -2.13 -2.01 -13.18
C THR A 315 -2.37 -0.52 -13.00
N ALA A 316 -2.90 -0.15 -11.83
CA ALA A 316 -2.93 1.22 -11.33
C ALA A 316 -2.70 1.23 -9.82
N LEU A 317 -2.38 2.41 -9.28
CA LEU A 317 -2.25 2.64 -7.85
C LEU A 317 -3.13 3.80 -7.44
N LEU A 318 -4.04 3.54 -6.50
CA LEU A 318 -4.76 4.55 -5.73
C LEU A 318 -4.06 4.73 -4.39
N ALA A 319 -3.72 5.96 -4.08
CA ALA A 319 -2.96 6.24 -2.88
C ALA A 319 -3.61 7.36 -2.05
N PHE A 320 -3.62 7.22 -0.73
CA PHE A 320 -4.02 8.31 0.15
C PHE A 320 -2.82 9.19 0.51
N GLY A 321 -3.04 10.51 0.61
CA GLY A 321 -1.97 11.43 0.96
C GLY A 321 -1.48 11.19 2.38
N CYS A 322 -0.17 10.93 2.54
CA CYS A 322 0.45 10.61 3.81
C CYS A 322 1.78 11.34 3.96
N ASP A 323 1.92 12.13 5.01
CA ASP A 323 3.20 12.77 5.35
C ASP A 323 4.02 11.86 6.28
N ALA A 324 5.34 12.00 6.25
CA ALA A 324 6.29 11.27 7.09
C ALA A 324 6.16 9.74 7.00
N THR A 325 5.93 9.20 5.80
CA THR A 325 5.79 7.76 5.54
C THR A 325 6.93 6.96 6.14
N HIS A 326 6.61 5.76 6.69
CA HIS A 326 7.52 4.91 7.47
C HIS A 326 8.03 5.55 8.77
N GLY A 327 7.44 6.70 9.17
CA GLY A 327 7.74 7.38 10.42
C GLY A 327 6.57 7.43 11.39
N TYR A 328 6.36 8.58 12.04
CA TYR A 328 5.11 8.92 12.70
C TYR A 328 4.26 9.69 11.69
N GLU A 329 3.44 8.95 11.00
CA GLU A 329 2.75 9.34 9.78
C GLU A 329 1.57 10.25 10.06
N ARG A 330 1.16 11.02 9.06
CA ARG A 330 -0.01 11.89 9.12
C ARG A 330 -0.79 11.86 7.82
N THR A 331 -2.12 11.78 7.96
CA THR A 331 -3.09 11.92 6.87
C THR A 331 -4.32 12.70 7.33
N HIS A 332 -5.30 12.86 6.46
CA HIS A 332 -6.60 13.46 6.77
C HIS A 332 -7.74 12.53 6.33
N ILE A 333 -8.84 12.57 7.08
CA ILE A 333 -10.02 11.75 6.80
C ILE A 333 -10.59 11.98 5.39
N ASP A 334 -10.40 13.18 4.82
CA ASP A 334 -10.84 13.52 3.46
C ASP A 334 -10.18 12.66 2.40
N SER A 335 -8.87 12.37 2.53
CA SER A 335 -8.14 11.52 1.59
C SER A 335 -8.68 10.09 1.61
N LEU A 336 -8.94 9.54 2.79
CA LEU A 336 -9.50 8.20 2.97
C LEU A 336 -10.95 8.12 2.49
N ALA A 337 -11.73 9.17 2.71
CA ALA A 337 -13.09 9.29 2.21
C ALA A 337 -13.12 9.36 0.68
N ALA A 338 -12.23 10.17 0.08
CA ALA A 338 -12.09 10.27 -1.37
C ALA A 338 -11.69 8.92 -1.98
N MET A 339 -10.73 8.22 -1.38
CA MET A 339 -10.31 6.88 -1.79
C MET A 339 -11.47 5.88 -1.74
N SER A 340 -12.18 5.79 -0.61
CA SER A 340 -13.31 4.86 -0.45
C SER A 340 -14.43 5.15 -1.47
N ARG A 341 -14.72 6.44 -1.74
CA ARG A 341 -15.69 6.83 -2.77
C ARG A 341 -15.22 6.40 -4.17
N LEU A 342 -13.97 6.67 -4.52
CA LEU A 342 -13.43 6.32 -5.83
C LEU A 342 -13.41 4.80 -6.03
N LEU A 343 -13.07 4.02 -5.02
CA LEU A 343 -13.17 2.56 -5.04
C LEU A 343 -14.61 2.10 -5.34
N CYS A 344 -15.62 2.67 -4.68
CA CYS A 344 -17.03 2.35 -4.98
C CYS A 344 -17.39 2.66 -6.45
N ARG A 345 -16.95 3.79 -6.99
CA ARG A 345 -17.22 4.17 -8.38
C ARG A 345 -16.50 3.25 -9.37
N TYR A 346 -15.25 2.93 -9.08
CA TYR A 346 -14.46 2.03 -9.91
C TYR A 346 -15.06 0.62 -9.93
N LEU A 347 -15.42 0.07 -8.79
CA LEU A 347 -15.99 -1.28 -8.72
C LEU A 347 -17.38 -1.40 -9.37
N LEU A 348 -18.12 -0.30 -9.45
CA LEU A 348 -19.40 -0.22 -10.18
C LEU A 348 -19.26 0.18 -11.66
N SER A 349 -18.07 0.56 -12.11
CA SER A 349 -17.82 0.92 -13.51
C SER A 349 -17.63 -0.33 -14.38
N PRO A 350 -17.93 -0.28 -15.68
CA PRO A 350 -17.58 -1.36 -16.60
C PRO A 350 -16.06 -1.57 -16.65
N PRO A 351 -15.57 -2.73 -17.13
CA PRO A 351 -14.14 -2.93 -17.37
C PRO A 351 -13.63 -1.92 -18.38
N VAL A 352 -12.35 -1.55 -18.27
CA VAL A 352 -11.71 -0.61 -19.21
C VAL A 352 -11.77 -1.16 -20.63
N PHE A 353 -11.53 -2.48 -20.76
CA PHE A 353 -11.64 -3.18 -22.03
C PHE A 353 -12.44 -4.48 -21.87
N ALA A 354 -13.62 -4.53 -22.49
CA ALA A 354 -14.40 -5.76 -22.54
C ALA A 354 -13.71 -6.86 -23.38
N SER A 355 -12.78 -6.48 -24.27
CA SER A 355 -11.96 -7.42 -25.04
C SER A 355 -10.92 -8.18 -24.22
N ASP A 356 -10.63 -7.75 -23.00
CA ASP A 356 -9.72 -8.46 -22.07
C ASP A 356 -10.40 -9.70 -21.44
N ALA A 357 -11.68 -9.97 -21.78
CA ALA A 357 -12.37 -11.18 -21.35
C ALA A 357 -11.69 -12.45 -21.90
N HIS A 358 -11.55 -13.44 -21.03
CA HIS A 358 -10.91 -14.73 -21.32
C HIS A 358 -9.51 -14.55 -21.92
N THR A 359 -8.48 -14.85 -21.19
CA THR A 359 -7.05 -14.76 -21.52
C THR A 359 -6.73 -15.25 -22.94
N GLY A 360 -7.29 -14.56 -23.94
CA GLY A 360 -7.17 -14.87 -25.36
C GLY A 360 -6.06 -14.04 -26.00
N GLN A 361 -5.62 -14.50 -27.16
CA GLN A 361 -4.77 -13.67 -28.00
C GLN A 361 -5.56 -12.46 -28.46
N GLY A 362 -5.16 -11.26 -28.00
CA GLY A 362 -5.71 -10.01 -28.50
C GLY A 362 -5.49 -9.89 -30.01
N SER A 363 -6.39 -9.24 -30.73
CA SER A 363 -6.18 -8.88 -32.13
C SER A 363 -5.76 -7.42 -32.24
N LEU A 364 -4.97 -7.09 -33.25
CA LEU A 364 -4.59 -5.70 -33.51
C LEU A 364 -5.82 -4.80 -33.77
N GLU A 365 -6.89 -5.37 -34.33
CA GLU A 365 -8.16 -4.65 -34.59
C GLU A 365 -8.87 -4.21 -33.32
N SER A 366 -8.71 -4.96 -32.22
CA SER A 366 -9.29 -4.65 -30.90
C SER A 366 -8.28 -4.02 -29.95
N PHE A 367 -7.03 -3.80 -30.39
CA PHE A 367 -5.99 -3.21 -29.55
C PHE A 367 -6.29 -1.73 -29.25
N SER A 368 -5.99 -1.31 -28.04
CA SER A 368 -6.29 0.04 -27.57
C SER A 368 -5.38 1.10 -28.19
N HIS A 369 -5.93 2.30 -28.35
CA HIS A 369 -5.18 3.50 -28.71
C HIS A 369 -5.04 4.42 -27.50
N GLN A 370 -3.86 4.99 -27.29
CA GLN A 370 -3.62 5.88 -26.14
C GLN A 370 -4.30 7.24 -26.27
N LEU A 371 -4.50 7.72 -27.49
CA LEU A 371 -5.21 8.97 -27.80
C LEU A 371 -6.29 8.72 -28.85
N GLU A 372 -7.46 9.31 -28.68
CA GLU A 372 -8.54 9.25 -29.69
C GLU A 372 -8.13 9.88 -31.05
N HIS A 373 -7.01 10.61 -31.06
CA HIS A 373 -6.49 11.29 -32.26
C HIS A 373 -5.40 10.47 -32.99
N ASP A 374 -5.05 9.27 -32.52
CA ASP A 374 -4.02 8.46 -33.18
C ASP A 374 -4.39 8.13 -34.62
N ALA A 375 -5.68 7.96 -34.92
CA ALA A 375 -6.20 7.86 -36.30
C ALA A 375 -5.99 9.13 -37.11
N GLN A 376 -5.76 10.30 -36.51
CA GLN A 376 -5.44 11.57 -37.19
C GLN A 376 -3.91 11.73 -37.32
N MET A 377 -3.07 11.04 -36.55
CA MET A 377 -1.61 11.13 -36.64
C MET A 377 -1.06 10.47 -37.90
N GLU A 378 -1.75 9.50 -38.51
CA GLU A 378 -1.38 8.98 -39.82
C GLU A 378 -1.39 10.07 -40.92
N ASN A 379 -2.08 11.18 -40.67
CA ASN A 379 -2.11 12.33 -41.56
C ASN A 379 -1.39 13.56 -40.99
N ASP A 380 -0.69 13.44 -39.89
CA ASP A 380 0.07 14.56 -39.27
C ASP A 380 1.39 14.79 -40.03
N THR A 381 1.38 15.77 -40.92
CA THR A 381 2.56 16.17 -41.68
C THR A 381 3.76 16.65 -40.86
N ARG A 382 3.60 16.77 -39.53
CA ARG A 382 4.71 17.09 -38.60
C ARG A 382 5.57 15.88 -38.27
N VAL A 383 5.08 14.67 -38.49
CA VAL A 383 5.86 13.43 -38.40
C VAL A 383 6.32 13.07 -39.81
N PRO A 384 7.60 13.22 -40.15
CA PRO A 384 8.07 12.85 -41.48
C PRO A 384 7.89 11.34 -41.69
N PRO A 385 7.53 10.89 -42.91
CA PRO A 385 7.45 9.46 -43.21
C PRO A 385 8.76 8.76 -42.84
N VAL A 386 8.66 7.54 -42.30
CA VAL A 386 9.83 6.75 -41.85
C VAL A 386 10.89 6.64 -42.95
N ASP A 387 10.48 6.47 -44.19
CA ASP A 387 11.36 6.42 -45.38
C ASP A 387 12.17 7.72 -45.55
N SER A 388 11.60 8.89 -45.23
CA SER A 388 12.34 10.17 -45.32
C SER A 388 13.35 10.36 -44.19
N ILE A 389 13.30 9.56 -43.11
CA ILE A 389 14.25 9.57 -42.00
C ILE A 389 15.40 8.61 -42.34
N LEU A 390 15.11 7.49 -42.99
CA LEU A 390 16.09 6.46 -43.36
C LEU A 390 16.93 6.89 -44.54
N ASP A 391 16.42 7.75 -45.46
CA ASP A 391 17.14 8.23 -46.65
C ASP A 391 18.07 9.41 -46.37
N ARG A 392 18.21 9.90 -45.13
CA ARG A 392 19.24 10.88 -44.81
C ARG A 392 20.59 10.23 -44.69
N HIS A 393 21.28 10.21 -45.81
CA HIS A 393 22.70 9.85 -45.86
C HIS A 393 23.52 10.79 -44.96
N PRO A 394 24.52 10.30 -44.20
CA PRO A 394 25.35 11.12 -43.31
C PRO A 394 26.26 12.13 -44.03
N ASP A 395 26.21 12.23 -45.37
CA ASP A 395 27.12 13.06 -46.16
C ASP A 395 26.57 14.43 -46.61
N ASP A 396 25.36 14.82 -46.20
CA ASP A 396 24.79 16.14 -46.56
C ASP A 396 25.14 17.27 -45.57
N SER A 397 26.25 17.18 -44.87
CA SER A 397 26.79 18.27 -44.03
C SER A 397 28.06 18.85 -44.66
N SER A 398 27.92 19.42 -45.88
CA SER A 398 28.94 20.32 -46.41
C SER A 398 28.25 21.42 -47.19
N ASP A 399 27.96 22.52 -46.50
CA ASP A 399 28.19 23.92 -46.95
C ASP A 399 28.01 24.88 -45.75
#